data_bb8eda1bdfff2e0b5030e8601d551d16
#
_entry.id   bb8eda1bdfff2e0b5030e8601d551d16
#
_cell.length_a   1.000
_cell.length_b   1.000
_cell.length_c   1.000
_cell.angle_alpha   90.00
_cell.angle_beta   90.00
_cell.angle_gamma   90.00
#
_symmetry.space_group_name_H-M   'P 1'
#
loop_
_entity.id
_entity.type
_entity.pdbx_description
1 polymer ?
#
loop_
_entity_poly.entity_id
_entity_poly.type
_entity_poly.pdbx_seq_one_letter_code
_entity_poly.pdbx_strand_id
1 'polypeptide(L)' 'NDDTNTFEHVIHCLVKYLDYTEKQAERIAWTVHNDGKCIILEGSFTEVEVYRKILQQEGLTVSVE' A
#
# COMPACT_ATOMS: atom_id res chain seq x y z
N ASN A 1 -8.58 -3.59 -14.44
CA ASN A 1 -7.48 -3.24 -14.24
C ASN A 1 -7.20 -1.84 -14.51
N ASP A 2 -6.77 -1.16 -13.61
CA ASP A 2 -6.54 0.09 -13.76
C ASP A 2 -5.10 0.38 -13.64
N ASP A 3 -4.66 1.37 -14.34
CA ASP A 3 -3.26 1.63 -14.45
C ASP A 3 -2.66 2.13 -13.17
N THR A 4 -3.45 2.71 -12.29
CA THR A 4 -2.91 3.27 -11.06
C THR A 4 -2.64 2.22 -10.00
N ASN A 5 -3.16 1.01 -10.21
CA ASN A 5 -2.94 -0.07 -9.25
C ASN A 5 -2.10 -1.18 -9.82
N THR A 6 -1.13 -0.84 -10.66
CA THR A 6 -0.22 -1.85 -11.17
C THR A 6 0.66 -2.36 -10.04
N PHE A 7 1.17 -3.55 -10.25
CA PHE A 7 2.04 -4.20 -9.30
C PHE A 7 3.22 -3.30 -8.94
N GLU A 8 3.83 -2.72 -9.96
CA GLU A 8 5.00 -1.87 -9.78
C GLU A 8 4.67 -0.60 -9.03
N HIS A 9 3.49 -0.04 -9.29
CA HIS A 9 3.09 1.19 -8.61
C HIS A 9 2.89 0.93 -7.12
N VAL A 10 2.28 -0.20 -6.77
CA VAL A 10 2.09 -0.56 -5.37
C VAL A 10 3.44 -0.69 -4.69
N ILE A 11 4.38 -1.39 -5.32
CA ILE A 11 5.72 -1.56 -4.76
C ILE A 11 6.39 -0.21 -4.54
N HIS A 12 6.30 0.65 -5.55
CA HIS A 12 6.91 1.98 -5.48
C HIS A 12 6.38 2.77 -4.29
N CYS A 13 5.07 2.75 -4.08
CA CYS A 13 4.47 3.50 -2.99
C CYS A 13 4.86 2.94 -1.63
N LEU A 14 4.91 1.63 -1.51
CA LEU A 14 5.28 1.02 -0.24
C LEU A 14 6.73 1.35 0.14
N VAL A 15 7.61 1.34 -0.84
CA VAL A 15 9.00 1.69 -0.59
C VAL A 15 9.13 3.18 -0.26
N LYS A 16 8.47 4.01 -1.03
CA LYS A 16 8.64 5.46 -0.90
C LYS A 16 8.05 6.01 0.38
N TYR A 17 6.85 5.56 0.73
CA TYR A 17 6.12 6.18 1.84
C TYR A 17 6.17 5.39 3.13
N LEU A 18 6.32 4.07 3.06
CA LEU A 18 6.26 3.24 4.25
C LEU A 18 7.59 2.58 4.59
N ASP A 19 8.64 2.95 3.86
CA ASP A 19 9.99 2.48 4.16
C ASP A 19 10.18 0.98 4.07
N TYR A 20 9.33 0.29 3.36
CA TYR A 20 9.56 -1.13 3.09
C TYR A 20 10.75 -1.29 2.17
N THR A 21 11.47 -2.40 2.32
CA THR A 21 12.45 -2.75 1.30
C THR A 21 11.70 -3.20 0.05
N GLU A 22 12.40 -3.17 -1.07
CA GLU A 22 11.78 -3.59 -2.31
C GLU A 22 11.26 -5.02 -2.23
N LYS A 23 12.03 -5.88 -1.59
CA LYS A 23 11.63 -7.27 -1.42
C LYS A 23 10.38 -7.42 -0.56
N GLN A 24 10.31 -6.66 0.51
CA GLN A 24 9.13 -6.69 1.39
C GLN A 24 7.91 -6.15 0.66
N ALA A 25 8.10 -5.06 -0.08
CA ALA A 25 7.00 -4.47 -0.83
C ALA A 25 6.49 -5.43 -1.90
N GLU A 26 7.40 -6.15 -2.52
CA GLU A 26 7.03 -7.14 -3.52
C GLU A 26 6.15 -8.23 -2.93
N ARG A 27 6.52 -8.71 -1.76
CA ARG A 27 5.71 -9.69 -1.06
C ARG A 27 4.33 -9.20 -0.76
N ILE A 28 4.23 -7.96 -0.29
CA ILE A 28 2.95 -7.36 0.01
C ILE A 28 2.11 -7.26 -1.25
N ALA A 29 2.73 -6.83 -2.34
CA ALA A 29 2.03 -6.71 -3.61
C ALA A 29 1.47 -8.05 -4.07
N TRP A 30 2.26 -9.13 -3.91
CA TRP A 30 1.78 -10.46 -4.24
C TRP A 30 0.61 -10.89 -3.36
N THR A 31 0.67 -10.56 -2.06
CA THR A 31 -0.41 -10.89 -1.14
C THR A 31 -1.69 -10.18 -1.57
N VAL A 32 -1.58 -8.90 -1.92
CA VAL A 32 -2.76 -8.16 -2.39
C VAL A 32 -3.30 -8.79 -3.66
N HIS A 33 -2.41 -9.18 -4.56
CA HIS A 33 -2.84 -9.77 -5.82
C HIS A 33 -3.56 -11.10 -5.60
N ASN A 34 -3.06 -11.92 -4.72
CA ASN A 34 -3.62 -13.25 -4.50
C ASN A 34 -4.80 -13.28 -3.55
N ASP A 35 -4.74 -12.48 -2.48
CA ASP A 35 -5.75 -12.51 -1.43
C ASP A 35 -6.73 -11.36 -1.48
N GLY A 36 -6.44 -10.36 -2.31
CA GLY A 36 -7.30 -9.21 -2.46
C GLY A 36 -7.00 -8.07 -1.52
N LYS A 37 -6.30 -8.33 -0.43
CA LYS A 37 -5.94 -7.27 0.52
C LYS A 37 -4.78 -7.71 1.38
N CYS A 38 -4.15 -6.73 2.03
CA CYS A 38 -3.04 -6.99 2.94
C CYS A 38 -2.92 -5.82 3.90
N ILE A 39 -2.67 -6.12 5.17
CA ILE A 39 -2.41 -5.06 6.14
C ILE A 39 -1.02 -4.54 5.88
N ILE A 40 -0.90 -3.23 5.66
CA ILE A 40 0.38 -2.62 5.33
C ILE A 40 0.89 -1.70 6.42
N LEU A 41 0.04 -1.31 7.36
CA LEU A 41 0.45 -0.42 8.43
C LEU A 41 -0.51 -0.56 9.59
N GLU A 42 0.04 -0.58 10.80
CA GLU A 42 -0.76 -0.60 12.01
C GLU A 42 -0.26 0.51 12.92
N GLY A 43 -1.19 1.13 13.65
CA GLY A 43 -0.84 2.22 14.54
C GLY A 43 -2.08 2.92 15.00
N SER A 44 -1.90 4.11 15.57
CA SER A 44 -3.04 4.91 16.02
C SER A 44 -3.87 5.32 14.82
N PHE A 45 -5.14 5.62 15.09
CA PHE A 45 -6.03 6.07 14.02
C PHE A 45 -5.46 7.31 13.32
N THR A 46 -4.93 8.24 14.10
CA THR A 46 -4.38 9.47 13.53
C THR A 46 -3.23 9.17 12.56
N GLU A 47 -2.35 8.26 12.96
CA GLU A 47 -1.21 7.91 12.11
C GLU A 47 -1.65 7.23 10.84
N VAL A 48 -2.48 6.21 10.96
CA VAL A 48 -2.86 5.45 9.77
C VAL A 48 -3.69 6.30 8.81
N GLU A 49 -4.45 7.27 9.34
CA GLU A 49 -5.22 8.16 8.48
C GLU A 49 -4.33 9.03 7.61
N VAL A 50 -3.21 9.49 8.16
CA VAL A 50 -2.28 10.28 7.38
C VAL A 50 -1.80 9.48 6.18
N TYR A 51 -1.40 8.25 6.41
CA TYR A 51 -0.90 7.41 5.32
C TYR A 51 -2.00 6.99 4.37
N ARG A 52 -3.21 6.78 4.89
CA ARG A 52 -4.33 6.46 4.02
C ARG A 52 -4.54 7.57 2.99
N LYS A 53 -4.48 8.82 3.44
CA LYS A 53 -4.68 9.94 2.53
C LYS A 53 -3.58 10.03 1.49
N ILE A 54 -2.34 9.84 1.94
CA ILE A 54 -1.20 9.89 1.04
C ILE A 54 -1.33 8.83 -0.05
N LEU A 55 -1.62 7.61 0.37
CA LEU A 55 -1.68 6.49 -0.58
C LEU A 55 -2.87 6.62 -1.52
N GLN A 56 -3.99 7.14 -1.01
CA GLN A 56 -5.13 7.37 -1.89
C GLN A 56 -4.82 8.43 -2.95
N GLN A 57 -4.06 9.45 -2.58
CA GLN A 57 -3.66 10.45 -3.55
C GLN A 57 -2.77 9.86 -4.62
N GLU A 58 -2.05 8.81 -4.28
CA GLU A 58 -1.21 8.12 -5.27
C GLU A 58 -2.02 7.13 -6.11
N GLY A 59 -3.30 7.02 -5.85
CA GLY A 59 -4.16 6.16 -6.65
C GLY A 59 -4.37 4.76 -6.12
N LEU A 60 -3.84 4.47 -4.92
CA LEU A 60 -4.02 3.14 -4.35
C LEU A 60 -5.38 3.03 -3.68
N THR A 61 -5.92 1.82 -3.68
CA THR A 61 -7.16 1.52 -2.99
C THR A 61 -6.81 1.07 -1.58
N VAL A 62 -7.00 1.94 -0.61
CA VAL A 62 -6.65 1.66 0.78
C VAL A 62 -7.78 2.09 1.69
N SER A 63 -7.89 1.43 2.83
CA SER A 63 -8.89 1.76 3.83
C SER A 63 -8.33 1.47 5.21
N VAL A 64 -8.96 2.07 6.22
CA VAL A 64 -8.62 1.83 7.62
C VAL A 64 -9.69 0.93 8.20
N GLU A 65 -9.24 -0.12 8.90
CA GLU A 65 -10.17 -1.03 9.55
C GLU A 65 -9.92 -1.11 11.03
#